data_2204b40a2250b4ff15886cc6234c27f7
#
_entry.id   2204b40a2250b4ff15886cc6234c27f7
#
_cell.length_a   1.000
_cell.length_b   1.000
_cell.length_c   1.000
_cell.angle_alpha   90.00
_cell.angle_beta   90.00
_cell.angle_gamma   90.00
#
_symmetry.space_group_name_H-M   'P 1'
#
loop_
_entity.id
_entity.type
_entity.pdbx_description
1 polymer ?
#
loop_
_entity_poly.entity_id
_entity_poly.type
_entity_poly.pdbx_seq_one_letter_code
_entity_poly.pdbx_strand_id
1 'polypeptide(L)'
;MVTGLAKKIVTSKPLEGLNLYSLVTNINDVVTVKGSFLGGDIFAKKNILVPEIAASMLDLGTRTKDKFQISSTLEMVGARIGFSSGRYRVHFSARCLKENVGLVIKLLAEQLMGPAYSENDLKTTIKRRNAELKKLKEDTRTRAILTFLRELYPTNHPNCPPSLNAQIDAIEKIRSTDLKDFHSNNYGLGSFNICCVGDVDHSSIEKHLLENFNDWCLSGLKKPKPLTIKSKKLKEKMEKTVNIPDKSSSDLITGHGIGINREHKDYYSVMMSHFILGGNFSARLMSTVRDQEGLTYGIQSTTAGIEEGNDGHWYIWGTFPPDKIDLAKESIENQLKLWYRKGVTANELTAKKATITGNYQVGLDTTSGLANRIITTVEKGKKLSFMDQYLDIINEITLEEVNDAIVRYCDLDNRITVIAGSI
;
A
#
# COMPACT_ATOMS: atom_id res chain seq x y z
N MET A 1 -0.24 -20.92 -18.86
CA MET A 1 0.06 -19.51 -19.18
C MET A 1 -1.23 -18.71 -19.08
N VAL A 2 -1.29 -17.67 -18.23
CA VAL A 2 -2.46 -16.79 -18.11
C VAL A 2 -2.37 -15.71 -19.19
N THR A 3 -2.26 -16.11 -20.45
CA THR A 3 -2.31 -15.19 -21.59
C THR A 3 -3.76 -14.91 -21.95
N GLY A 4 -4.12 -13.65 -22.08
CA GLY A 4 -5.46 -13.22 -22.47
C GLY A 4 -6.45 -12.98 -21.33
N LEU A 5 -5.96 -12.84 -20.08
CA LEU A 5 -6.82 -12.49 -18.93
C LEU A 5 -7.53 -11.15 -19.15
N ALA A 6 -6.81 -10.15 -19.67
CA ALA A 6 -7.38 -8.84 -19.97
C ALA A 6 -8.59 -8.90 -20.91
N LYS A 7 -8.58 -9.83 -21.89
CA LYS A 7 -9.69 -10.00 -22.84
C LYS A 7 -10.96 -10.60 -22.23
N LYS A 8 -10.85 -11.26 -21.07
CA LYS A 8 -11.99 -11.85 -20.36
C LYS A 8 -12.67 -10.85 -19.41
N ILE A 9 -12.04 -9.70 -19.17
CA ILE A 9 -12.59 -8.66 -18.29
C ILE A 9 -13.58 -7.84 -19.10
N VAL A 10 -14.85 -7.90 -18.70
CA VAL A 10 -15.91 -7.05 -19.25
C VAL A 10 -15.85 -5.69 -18.53
N THR A 11 -15.97 -4.61 -19.31
CA THR A 11 -15.87 -3.24 -18.78
C THR A 11 -17.07 -2.42 -19.22
N SER A 12 -17.64 -1.63 -18.32
CA SER A 12 -18.67 -0.64 -18.64
C SER A 12 -18.56 0.60 -17.76
N LYS A 13 -19.39 1.59 -18.07
CA LYS A 13 -19.53 2.84 -17.29
C LYS A 13 -21.00 3.06 -17.02
N PRO A 14 -21.58 2.35 -16.03
CA PRO A 14 -23.01 2.46 -15.74
C PRO A 14 -23.45 3.88 -15.36
N LEU A 15 -22.57 4.63 -14.72
CA LEU A 15 -22.81 6.03 -14.34
C LEU A 15 -21.59 6.88 -14.73
N GLU A 16 -21.79 8.18 -14.91
CA GLU A 16 -20.68 9.11 -15.12
C GLU A 16 -19.71 9.04 -13.94
N GLY A 17 -18.42 8.82 -14.22
CA GLY A 17 -17.38 8.72 -13.21
C GLY A 17 -17.30 7.40 -12.44
N LEU A 18 -18.12 6.39 -12.81
CA LEU A 18 -18.06 5.03 -12.29
C LEU A 18 -17.61 4.06 -13.39
N ASN A 19 -16.48 3.38 -13.17
CA ASN A 19 -15.98 2.33 -14.07
C ASN A 19 -16.21 0.97 -13.40
N LEU A 20 -16.93 0.09 -14.10
CA LEU A 20 -17.16 -1.30 -13.69
C LEU A 20 -16.23 -2.23 -14.47
N TYR A 21 -15.62 -3.17 -13.76
CA TYR A 21 -14.81 -4.26 -14.28
C TYR A 21 -15.38 -5.59 -13.76
N SER A 22 -15.73 -6.52 -14.61
CA SER A 22 -16.25 -7.83 -14.20
C SER A 22 -15.42 -8.94 -14.81
N LEU A 23 -15.11 -9.95 -14.02
CA LEU A 23 -14.42 -11.15 -14.47
C LEU A 23 -15.10 -12.39 -13.93
N VAL A 24 -15.68 -13.18 -14.84
CA VAL A 24 -16.24 -14.50 -14.50
C VAL A 24 -15.10 -15.49 -14.30
N THR A 25 -15.19 -16.27 -13.23
CA THR A 25 -14.24 -17.35 -12.90
C THR A 25 -14.97 -18.68 -12.74
N ASN A 26 -14.21 -19.77 -12.68
CA ASN A 26 -14.77 -21.12 -12.43
C ASN A 26 -15.04 -21.37 -10.94
N ILE A 27 -14.91 -20.37 -10.08
CA ILE A 27 -15.24 -20.48 -8.65
C ILE A 27 -16.71 -20.17 -8.50
N ASN A 28 -17.49 -21.22 -8.20
CA ASN A 28 -18.94 -21.13 -8.09
C ASN A 28 -19.37 -20.40 -6.82
N ASP A 29 -20.51 -19.75 -6.89
CA ASP A 29 -21.27 -19.15 -5.79
C ASP A 29 -20.55 -18.02 -5.01
N VAL A 30 -19.30 -17.70 -5.30
CA VAL A 30 -18.55 -16.67 -4.57
C VAL A 30 -18.26 -15.47 -5.45
N VAL A 31 -18.52 -14.29 -4.91
CA VAL A 31 -18.20 -13.00 -5.53
C VAL A 31 -17.32 -12.17 -4.62
N THR A 32 -16.22 -11.67 -5.17
CA THR A 32 -15.38 -10.65 -4.55
C THR A 32 -15.60 -9.31 -5.25
N VAL A 33 -15.95 -8.31 -4.48
CA VAL A 33 -16.06 -6.91 -4.92
C VAL A 33 -14.89 -6.14 -4.34
N LYS A 34 -14.15 -5.42 -5.17
CA LYS A 34 -13.13 -4.46 -4.75
C LYS A 34 -13.26 -3.17 -5.53
N GLY A 35 -12.93 -2.07 -4.90
CA GLY A 35 -12.94 -0.81 -5.60
C GLY A 35 -12.25 0.29 -4.83
N SER A 36 -12.20 1.45 -5.47
CA SER A 36 -11.62 2.64 -4.87
C SER A 36 -12.07 3.91 -5.59
N PHE A 37 -11.94 5.02 -4.89
CA PHE A 37 -12.17 6.36 -5.43
C PHE A 37 -11.18 7.35 -4.82
N LEU A 38 -10.99 8.51 -5.43
CA LEU A 38 -10.16 9.59 -4.86
C LEU A 38 -10.84 10.13 -3.59
N GLY A 39 -10.06 10.37 -2.54
CA GLY A 39 -10.59 10.80 -1.23
C GLY A 39 -9.64 10.46 -0.09
N GLY A 40 -8.37 10.14 -0.39
CA GLY A 40 -7.37 9.79 0.61
C GLY A 40 -6.71 10.99 1.31
N ASP A 41 -5.64 10.71 2.02
CA ASP A 41 -5.00 11.63 2.98
C ASP A 41 -4.51 12.94 2.35
N ILE A 42 -4.10 12.91 1.08
CA ILE A 42 -3.61 14.11 0.37
C ILE A 42 -4.67 15.20 0.19
N PHE A 43 -5.94 14.84 0.30
CA PHE A 43 -7.06 15.77 0.19
C PHE A 43 -7.45 16.40 1.53
N ALA A 44 -6.76 16.07 2.62
CA ALA A 44 -6.94 16.70 3.92
C ALA A 44 -6.51 18.19 3.85
N LYS A 45 -7.42 19.11 4.20
CA LYS A 45 -7.13 20.56 4.19
C LYS A 45 -6.56 21.06 5.52
N LYS A 46 -7.09 20.60 6.64
CA LYS A 46 -6.77 21.14 7.98
C LYS A 46 -6.16 20.10 8.90
N ASN A 47 -6.69 18.90 8.92
CA ASN A 47 -6.26 17.82 9.80
C ASN A 47 -6.00 16.56 8.97
N ILE A 48 -4.75 16.14 8.99
CA ILE A 48 -4.23 15.03 8.18
C ILE A 48 -4.84 13.67 8.49
N LEU A 49 -5.45 13.50 9.66
CA LEU A 49 -6.07 12.24 10.07
C LEU A 49 -7.57 12.16 9.77
N VAL A 50 -8.20 13.27 9.36
CA VAL A 50 -9.63 13.28 9.01
C VAL A 50 -9.96 12.26 7.93
N PRO A 51 -9.22 12.13 6.80
CA PRO A 51 -9.54 11.14 5.78
C PRO A 51 -9.46 9.69 6.29
N GLU A 52 -8.43 9.38 7.09
CA GLU A 52 -8.26 8.06 7.69
C GLU A 52 -9.45 7.72 8.60
N ILE A 53 -9.82 8.64 9.49
CA ILE A 53 -10.93 8.43 10.42
C ILE A 53 -12.26 8.39 9.68
N ALA A 54 -12.48 9.26 8.68
CA ALA A 54 -13.70 9.24 7.87
C ALA A 54 -13.88 7.88 7.17
N ALA A 55 -12.84 7.34 6.55
CA ALA A 55 -12.90 6.03 5.91
C ALA A 55 -13.11 4.89 6.92
N SER A 56 -12.44 4.94 8.09
CA SER A 56 -12.55 3.92 9.13
C SER A 56 -13.90 3.89 9.85
N MET A 57 -14.74 4.90 9.65
CA MET A 57 -16.07 4.98 10.25
C MET A 57 -17.22 4.71 9.25
N LEU A 58 -16.93 4.37 8.00
CA LEU A 58 -17.95 4.05 7.00
C LEU A 58 -18.76 2.79 7.35
N ASP A 59 -18.18 1.86 8.10
CA ASP A 59 -18.84 0.64 8.55
C ASP A 59 -19.52 0.76 9.94
N LEU A 60 -19.41 1.92 10.60
CA LEU A 60 -19.93 2.14 11.95
C LEU A 60 -21.37 2.69 11.99
N GLY A 61 -22.05 2.71 10.87
CA GLY A 61 -23.44 3.12 10.76
C GLY A 61 -23.72 4.03 9.56
N THR A 62 -24.97 4.04 9.14
CA THR A 62 -25.52 4.91 8.10
C THR A 62 -26.61 5.81 8.67
N ARG A 63 -27.22 6.64 7.83
CA ARG A 63 -28.38 7.46 8.23
C ARG A 63 -29.59 6.62 8.68
N THR A 64 -29.67 5.36 8.25
CA THR A 64 -30.85 4.49 8.46
C THR A 64 -30.54 3.24 9.27
N LYS A 65 -29.30 2.86 9.45
CA LYS A 65 -28.86 1.65 10.16
C LYS A 65 -27.72 1.95 11.11
N ASP A 66 -27.76 1.42 12.31
CA ASP A 66 -26.62 1.40 13.20
C ASP A 66 -25.61 0.29 12.81
N LYS A 67 -24.44 0.29 13.44
CA LYS A 67 -23.37 -0.68 13.16
C LYS A 67 -23.79 -2.14 13.43
N PHE A 68 -24.66 -2.38 14.40
CA PHE A 68 -25.10 -3.73 14.74
C PHE A 68 -26.08 -4.26 13.70
N GLN A 69 -26.97 -3.40 13.20
CA GLN A 69 -27.88 -3.74 12.10
C GLN A 69 -27.11 -4.05 10.81
N ILE A 70 -26.06 -3.27 10.48
CA ILE A 70 -25.19 -3.53 9.33
C ILE A 70 -24.45 -4.87 9.52
N SER A 71 -23.80 -5.07 10.66
CA SER A 71 -23.04 -6.29 10.98
C SER A 71 -23.95 -7.53 10.92
N SER A 72 -25.10 -7.49 11.61
CA SER A 72 -26.06 -8.58 11.61
C SER A 72 -26.58 -8.91 10.21
N THR A 73 -26.89 -7.89 9.39
CA THR A 73 -27.33 -8.11 8.00
C THR A 73 -26.27 -8.81 7.16
N LEU A 74 -25.00 -8.42 7.31
CA LEU A 74 -23.89 -9.03 6.59
C LEU A 74 -23.59 -10.45 7.10
N GLU A 75 -23.60 -10.65 8.42
CA GLU A 75 -23.34 -11.95 9.05
C GLU A 75 -24.39 -13.00 8.67
N MET A 76 -25.67 -12.64 8.63
CA MET A 76 -26.76 -13.54 8.21
C MET A 76 -26.55 -14.13 6.82
N VAL A 77 -25.87 -13.41 5.93
CA VAL A 77 -25.60 -13.85 4.55
C VAL A 77 -24.11 -14.22 4.32
N GLY A 78 -23.34 -14.36 5.39
CA GLY A 78 -21.91 -14.70 5.30
C GLY A 78 -21.05 -13.69 4.54
N ALA A 79 -21.52 -12.43 4.44
CA ALA A 79 -20.85 -11.38 3.69
C ALA A 79 -19.97 -10.50 4.61
N ARG A 80 -19.06 -9.77 3.99
CA ARG A 80 -18.23 -8.75 4.65
C ARG A 80 -18.06 -7.55 3.73
N ILE A 81 -18.02 -6.36 4.32
CA ILE A 81 -17.63 -5.11 3.68
C ILE A 81 -16.57 -4.46 4.56
N GLY A 82 -15.54 -3.88 3.97
CA GLY A 82 -14.51 -3.18 4.72
C GLY A 82 -13.94 -2.01 3.91
N PHE A 83 -13.46 -1.01 4.62
CA PHE A 83 -12.94 0.24 4.06
C PHE A 83 -11.55 0.55 4.60
N SER A 84 -10.76 1.26 3.80
CA SER A 84 -9.47 1.79 4.23
C SER A 84 -9.13 3.06 3.46
N SER A 85 -8.50 4.01 4.13
CA SER A 85 -7.90 5.18 3.48
C SER A 85 -6.45 4.87 3.13
N GLY A 86 -6.08 5.23 1.91
CA GLY A 86 -4.70 5.34 1.50
C GLY A 86 -4.37 6.81 1.21
N ARG A 87 -3.16 7.04 0.74
CA ARG A 87 -2.70 8.40 0.48
C ARG A 87 -3.59 9.17 -0.51
N TYR A 88 -3.98 8.55 -1.60
CA TYR A 88 -4.75 9.19 -2.68
C TYR A 88 -6.19 8.70 -2.74
N ARG A 89 -6.44 7.49 -2.33
CA ARG A 89 -7.70 6.79 -2.57
C ARG A 89 -8.26 6.17 -1.30
N VAL A 90 -9.57 6.16 -1.21
CA VAL A 90 -10.30 5.29 -0.30
C VAL A 90 -10.55 3.98 -1.06
N HIS A 91 -10.24 2.88 -0.41
CA HIS A 91 -10.45 1.53 -0.93
C HIS A 91 -11.60 0.86 -0.17
N PHE A 92 -12.35 0.05 -0.87
CA PHE A 92 -13.35 -0.81 -0.28
C PHE A 92 -13.22 -2.23 -0.83
N SER A 93 -13.64 -3.18 -0.02
CA SER A 93 -13.69 -4.59 -0.41
C SER A 93 -14.90 -5.25 0.19
N ALA A 94 -15.53 -6.16 -0.57
CA ALA A 94 -16.59 -7.02 -0.07
C ALA A 94 -16.42 -8.43 -0.61
N ARG A 95 -16.97 -9.40 0.11
CA ARG A 95 -17.07 -10.79 -0.32
C ARG A 95 -18.39 -11.36 0.13
N CYS A 96 -19.07 -12.05 -0.76
CA CYS A 96 -20.38 -12.64 -0.50
C CYS A 96 -20.67 -13.83 -1.44
N LEU A 97 -21.78 -14.51 -1.20
CA LEU A 97 -22.35 -15.43 -2.18
C LEU A 97 -23.01 -14.64 -3.33
N LYS A 98 -23.07 -15.25 -4.50
CA LYS A 98 -23.66 -14.69 -5.73
C LYS A 98 -25.07 -14.12 -5.51
N GLU A 99 -25.93 -14.88 -4.86
CA GLU A 99 -27.32 -14.50 -4.56
C GLU A 99 -27.43 -13.22 -3.71
N ASN A 100 -26.40 -12.89 -2.93
CA ASN A 100 -26.38 -11.75 -2.01
C ASN A 100 -25.63 -10.52 -2.56
N VAL A 101 -25.17 -10.55 -3.81
CA VAL A 101 -24.40 -9.43 -4.42
C VAL A 101 -25.23 -8.14 -4.43
N GLY A 102 -26.52 -8.22 -4.78
CA GLY A 102 -27.40 -7.04 -4.80
C GLY A 102 -27.53 -6.40 -3.41
N LEU A 103 -27.71 -7.20 -2.36
CA LEU A 103 -27.74 -6.72 -0.97
C LEU A 103 -26.43 -6.06 -0.58
N VAL A 104 -25.30 -6.68 -0.93
CA VAL A 104 -23.96 -6.17 -0.59
C VAL A 104 -23.68 -4.86 -1.32
N ILE A 105 -24.02 -4.72 -2.62
CA ILE A 105 -23.89 -3.47 -3.36
C ILE A 105 -24.76 -2.37 -2.74
N LYS A 106 -25.99 -2.70 -2.35
CA LYS A 106 -26.90 -1.76 -1.68
C LYS A 106 -26.30 -1.25 -0.36
N LEU A 107 -25.83 -2.15 0.50
CA LEU A 107 -25.20 -1.78 1.78
C LEU A 107 -23.92 -0.97 1.57
N LEU A 108 -23.11 -1.35 0.59
CA LEU A 108 -21.90 -0.59 0.21
C LEU A 108 -22.28 0.84 -0.20
N ALA A 109 -23.30 1.02 -1.01
CA ALA A 109 -23.79 2.34 -1.42
C ALA A 109 -24.30 3.14 -0.22
N GLU A 110 -25.13 2.55 0.65
CA GLU A 110 -25.61 3.21 1.87
C GLU A 110 -24.45 3.70 2.78
N GLN A 111 -23.42 2.87 2.96
CA GLN A 111 -22.24 3.20 3.77
C GLN A 111 -21.37 4.29 3.13
N LEU A 112 -21.20 4.25 1.81
CA LEU A 112 -20.40 5.24 1.08
C LEU A 112 -21.10 6.59 0.93
N MET A 113 -22.42 6.60 0.72
CA MET A 113 -23.18 7.83 0.43
C MET A 113 -23.73 8.52 1.66
N GLY A 114 -24.01 7.77 2.71
CA GLY A 114 -24.70 8.29 3.89
C GLY A 114 -24.17 7.76 5.22
N PRO A 115 -22.87 7.84 5.51
CA PRO A 115 -22.35 7.43 6.80
C PRO A 115 -22.89 8.30 7.94
N ALA A 116 -23.14 7.68 9.09
CA ALA A 116 -23.71 8.35 10.25
C ALA A 116 -22.73 9.33 10.92
N TYR A 117 -21.45 8.96 11.00
CA TYR A 117 -20.43 9.70 11.75
C TYR A 117 -20.91 10.11 13.14
N SER A 118 -21.47 9.14 13.91
CA SER A 118 -22.02 9.42 15.23
C SER A 118 -20.93 9.85 16.22
N GLU A 119 -21.28 10.77 17.13
CA GLU A 119 -20.33 11.27 18.14
C GLU A 119 -19.82 10.16 19.07
N ASN A 120 -20.65 9.17 19.39
CA ASN A 120 -20.28 8.06 20.27
C ASN A 120 -19.27 7.13 19.60
N ASP A 121 -19.47 6.78 18.32
CA ASP A 121 -18.55 5.94 17.58
C ASP A 121 -17.24 6.70 17.29
N LEU A 122 -17.32 8.01 17.02
CA LEU A 122 -16.15 8.85 16.87
C LEU A 122 -15.30 8.89 18.13
N LYS A 123 -15.90 9.11 19.31
CA LYS A 123 -15.18 9.07 20.60
C LYS A 123 -14.45 7.73 20.79
N THR A 124 -15.12 6.64 20.50
CA THR A 124 -14.53 5.29 20.61
C THR A 124 -13.38 5.10 19.60
N THR A 125 -13.55 5.54 18.37
CA THR A 125 -12.54 5.47 17.32
C THR A 125 -11.31 6.32 17.64
N ILE A 126 -11.51 7.56 18.10
CA ILE A 126 -10.42 8.45 18.57
C ILE A 126 -9.66 7.80 19.72
N LYS A 127 -10.37 7.29 20.75
CA LYS A 127 -9.74 6.64 21.91
C LYS A 127 -8.86 5.46 21.48
N ARG A 128 -9.39 4.58 20.62
CA ARG A 128 -8.65 3.43 20.08
C ARG A 128 -7.43 3.90 19.30
N ARG A 129 -7.60 4.83 18.34
CA ARG A 129 -6.51 5.31 17.50
C ARG A 129 -5.44 6.06 18.27
N ASN A 130 -5.82 6.84 19.28
CA ASN A 130 -4.86 7.51 20.16
C ASN A 130 -4.03 6.49 20.97
N ALA A 131 -4.65 5.42 21.48
CA ALA A 131 -3.95 4.35 22.16
C ALA A 131 -2.96 3.62 21.22
N GLU A 132 -3.36 3.36 19.96
CA GLU A 132 -2.49 2.80 18.93
C GLU A 132 -1.29 3.73 18.65
N LEU A 133 -1.52 5.03 18.43
CA LEU A 133 -0.47 6.00 18.19
C LEU A 133 0.52 6.10 19.38
N LYS A 134 0.02 6.04 20.61
CA LYS A 134 0.87 6.00 21.82
C LYS A 134 1.71 4.73 21.86
N LYS A 135 1.13 3.57 21.53
CA LYS A 135 1.88 2.30 21.43
C LYS A 135 2.99 2.36 20.37
N LEU A 136 2.73 3.01 19.23
CA LEU A 136 3.75 3.18 18.17
C LEU A 136 4.97 4.02 18.60
N LYS A 137 4.87 4.81 19.65
CA LYS A 137 6.06 5.49 20.24
C LYS A 137 7.06 4.52 20.84
N GLU A 138 6.57 3.35 21.27
CA GLU A 138 7.37 2.29 21.87
C GLU A 138 7.75 1.20 20.85
N ASP A 139 7.29 1.31 19.60
CA ASP A 139 7.61 0.36 18.53
C ASP A 139 8.90 0.78 17.80
N THR A 140 9.96 -0.02 17.99
CA THR A 140 11.29 0.27 17.48
C THR A 140 11.32 0.39 15.96
N ARG A 141 10.62 -0.50 15.26
CA ARG A 141 10.53 -0.47 13.79
C ARG A 141 9.86 0.80 13.28
N THR A 142 8.69 1.14 13.84
CA THR A 142 7.96 2.36 13.45
C THR A 142 8.79 3.60 13.70
N ARG A 143 9.46 3.67 14.85
CA ARG A 143 10.32 4.80 15.19
C ARG A 143 11.51 4.93 14.24
N ALA A 144 12.16 3.83 13.88
CA ALA A 144 13.26 3.82 12.91
C ALA A 144 12.78 4.30 11.53
N ILE A 145 11.67 3.76 11.01
CA ILE A 145 11.18 4.09 9.66
C ILE A 145 10.67 5.53 9.56
N LEU A 146 9.94 6.02 10.56
CA LEU A 146 9.47 7.40 10.59
C LEU A 146 10.63 8.39 10.67
N THR A 147 11.66 8.09 11.46
CA THR A 147 12.87 8.92 11.54
C THR A 147 13.61 8.92 10.21
N PHE A 148 13.83 7.75 9.59
CA PHE A 148 14.46 7.62 8.28
C PHE A 148 13.74 8.47 7.21
N LEU A 149 12.42 8.34 7.10
CA LEU A 149 11.65 9.06 6.09
C LEU A 149 11.65 10.58 6.31
N ARG A 150 11.60 11.04 7.55
CA ARG A 150 11.64 12.46 7.89
C ARG A 150 13.02 13.09 7.67
N GLU A 151 14.09 12.33 7.81
CA GLU A 151 15.44 12.79 7.44
C GLU A 151 15.60 12.82 5.92
N LEU A 152 15.07 11.83 5.21
CA LEU A 152 15.22 11.67 3.78
C LEU A 152 14.41 12.70 2.99
N TYR A 153 13.18 13.03 3.44
CA TYR A 153 12.28 13.87 2.69
C TYR A 153 12.07 15.26 3.30
N PRO A 154 11.90 16.31 2.46
CA PRO A 154 11.38 17.59 2.94
C PRO A 154 9.97 17.42 3.52
N THR A 155 9.58 18.30 4.45
CA THR A 155 8.30 18.19 5.17
C THR A 155 7.06 18.28 4.26
N ASN A 156 7.17 18.93 3.12
CA ASN A 156 6.11 19.05 2.12
C ASN A 156 6.15 17.93 1.06
N HIS A 157 7.08 16.99 1.17
CA HIS A 157 7.12 15.84 0.27
C HIS A 157 6.07 14.80 0.66
N PRO A 158 5.36 14.21 -0.32
CA PRO A 158 4.37 13.17 -0.04
C PRO A 158 4.87 12.00 0.82
N ASN A 159 6.09 11.59 0.68
CA ASN A 159 6.67 10.48 1.46
C ASN A 159 7.20 10.90 2.83
N CYS A 160 7.10 12.18 3.23
CA CYS A 160 7.47 12.64 4.56
C CYS A 160 6.28 12.46 5.53
N PRO A 161 6.31 11.49 6.44
CA PRO A 161 5.21 11.30 7.37
C PRO A 161 5.22 12.38 8.46
N PRO A 162 4.06 12.77 9.01
CA PRO A 162 4.00 13.57 10.22
C PRO A 162 4.57 12.82 11.42
N SER A 163 5.07 13.56 12.41
CA SER A 163 5.54 12.92 13.66
C SER A 163 4.40 12.27 14.44
N LEU A 164 4.70 11.26 15.26
CA LEU A 164 3.69 10.62 16.12
C LEU A 164 3.03 11.62 17.06
N ASN A 165 3.78 12.59 17.60
CA ASN A 165 3.20 13.65 18.42
C ASN A 165 2.21 14.51 17.62
N ALA A 166 2.57 14.92 16.41
CA ALA A 166 1.67 15.67 15.55
C ALA A 166 0.40 14.87 15.18
N GLN A 167 0.50 13.55 15.02
CA GLN A 167 -0.65 12.69 14.80
C GLN A 167 -1.54 12.58 16.05
N ILE A 168 -0.94 12.45 17.25
CA ILE A 168 -1.68 12.43 18.53
C ILE A 168 -2.40 13.76 18.75
N ASP A 169 -1.74 14.88 18.53
CA ASP A 169 -2.33 16.20 18.64
C ASP A 169 -3.45 16.44 17.61
N ALA A 170 -3.32 15.83 16.44
CA ALA A 170 -4.31 15.92 15.37
C ALA A 170 -5.55 15.09 15.64
N ILE A 171 -5.40 13.84 16.14
CA ILE A 171 -6.53 12.93 16.38
C ILE A 171 -7.48 13.46 17.45
N GLU A 172 -6.96 14.09 18.49
CA GLU A 172 -7.75 14.63 19.60
C GLU A 172 -8.62 15.83 19.23
N LYS A 173 -8.31 16.48 18.11
CA LYS A 173 -9.04 17.67 17.61
C LYS A 173 -10.15 17.33 16.61
N ILE A 174 -10.29 16.07 16.19
CA ILE A 174 -11.29 15.67 15.19
C ILE A 174 -12.69 15.72 15.78
N ARG A 175 -13.61 16.32 15.04
CA ARG A 175 -15.04 16.40 15.35
C ARG A 175 -15.85 15.69 14.27
N SER A 176 -17.06 15.26 14.59
CA SER A 176 -17.98 14.65 13.63
C SER A 176 -18.27 15.58 12.44
N THR A 177 -18.32 16.90 12.66
CA THR A 177 -18.46 17.89 11.59
C THR A 177 -17.31 17.85 10.59
N ASP A 178 -16.05 17.64 11.05
CA ASP A 178 -14.89 17.56 10.15
C ASP A 178 -15.00 16.37 9.21
N LEU A 179 -15.52 15.23 9.72
CA LEU A 179 -15.74 14.01 8.92
C LEU A 179 -16.85 14.21 7.90
N LYS A 180 -17.98 14.83 8.32
CA LYS A 180 -19.12 15.12 7.44
C LYS A 180 -18.73 16.10 6.34
N ASP A 181 -18.00 17.15 6.69
CA ASP A 181 -17.51 18.13 5.72
C ASP A 181 -16.49 17.50 4.76
N PHE A 182 -15.58 16.68 5.27
CA PHE A 182 -14.62 15.97 4.42
C PHE A 182 -15.33 15.02 3.46
N HIS A 183 -16.27 14.23 3.94
CA HIS A 183 -17.06 13.30 3.16
C HIS A 183 -17.84 14.04 2.06
N SER A 184 -18.64 15.06 2.41
CA SER A 184 -19.47 15.78 1.46
C SER A 184 -18.68 16.51 0.38
N ASN A 185 -17.46 16.97 0.69
CA ASN A 185 -16.62 17.71 -0.27
C ASN A 185 -15.72 16.81 -1.13
N ASN A 186 -15.45 15.56 -0.69
CA ASN A 186 -14.43 14.74 -1.33
C ASN A 186 -14.92 13.38 -1.81
N TYR A 187 -15.98 12.80 -1.21
CA TYR A 187 -16.48 11.49 -1.62
C TYR A 187 -17.55 11.64 -2.70
N GLY A 188 -17.52 10.76 -3.69
CA GLY A 188 -18.46 10.77 -4.79
C GLY A 188 -17.95 9.99 -6.00
N LEU A 189 -18.76 9.95 -7.04
CA LEU A 189 -18.36 9.44 -8.35
C LEU A 189 -17.31 10.37 -8.99
N GLY A 190 -16.73 9.98 -10.12
CA GLY A 190 -15.73 10.77 -10.86
C GLY A 190 -14.44 9.99 -11.11
N SER A 191 -13.92 9.32 -10.10
CA SER A 191 -12.76 8.43 -10.19
C SER A 191 -13.05 7.06 -9.55
N PHE A 192 -14.32 6.68 -9.51
CA PHE A 192 -14.80 5.47 -8.86
C PHE A 192 -14.53 4.27 -9.75
N ASN A 193 -13.72 3.34 -9.27
CA ASN A 193 -13.46 2.06 -9.91
C ASN A 193 -14.02 0.94 -9.04
N ILE A 194 -14.80 0.04 -9.61
CA ILE A 194 -15.31 -1.14 -8.94
C ILE A 194 -15.05 -2.37 -9.80
N CYS A 195 -14.59 -3.43 -9.18
CA CYS A 195 -14.31 -4.71 -9.82
C CYS A 195 -15.08 -5.83 -9.10
N CYS A 196 -15.80 -6.65 -9.86
CA CYS A 196 -16.50 -7.82 -9.39
C CYS A 196 -15.91 -9.07 -10.04
N VAL A 197 -15.40 -10.00 -9.23
CA VAL A 197 -14.75 -11.23 -9.71
C VAL A 197 -15.35 -12.45 -9.03
N GLY A 198 -15.66 -13.47 -9.81
CA GLY A 198 -16.23 -14.72 -9.32
C GLY A 198 -17.35 -15.23 -10.21
N ASP A 199 -18.39 -15.80 -9.61
CA ASP A 199 -19.61 -16.16 -10.31
C ASP A 199 -20.52 -14.95 -10.47
N VAL A 200 -20.23 -14.11 -11.46
CA VAL A 200 -20.90 -12.82 -11.66
C VAL A 200 -21.60 -12.76 -13.02
N ASP A 201 -22.75 -12.11 -13.04
CA ASP A 201 -23.36 -11.62 -14.25
C ASP A 201 -23.15 -10.10 -14.35
N HIS A 202 -22.46 -9.67 -15.41
CA HIS A 202 -22.09 -8.26 -15.60
C HIS A 202 -23.31 -7.34 -15.63
N SER A 203 -24.37 -7.75 -16.35
CA SER A 203 -25.60 -6.96 -16.52
C SER A 203 -26.35 -6.81 -15.20
N SER A 204 -26.37 -7.85 -14.37
CA SER A 204 -26.96 -7.81 -13.03
C SER A 204 -26.20 -6.87 -12.11
N ILE A 205 -24.86 -6.92 -12.11
CA ILE A 205 -24.03 -6.01 -11.34
C ILE A 205 -24.25 -4.56 -11.79
N GLU A 206 -24.25 -4.31 -13.09
CA GLU A 206 -24.49 -2.98 -13.66
C GLU A 206 -25.83 -2.41 -13.21
N LYS A 207 -26.90 -3.21 -13.27
CA LYS A 207 -28.22 -2.84 -12.77
C LYS A 207 -28.19 -2.46 -11.29
N HIS A 208 -27.56 -3.26 -10.42
CA HIS A 208 -27.44 -2.95 -9.00
C HIS A 208 -26.64 -1.67 -8.74
N LEU A 209 -25.63 -1.40 -9.53
CA LEU A 209 -24.86 -0.14 -9.40
C LEU A 209 -25.70 1.05 -9.83
N LEU A 210 -26.45 0.96 -10.92
CA LEU A 210 -27.38 2.00 -11.36
C LEU A 210 -28.44 2.30 -10.30
N GLU A 211 -29.08 1.26 -9.76
CA GLU A 211 -30.14 1.40 -8.76
C GLU A 211 -29.68 2.06 -7.45
N ASN A 212 -28.43 1.82 -7.03
CA ASN A 212 -27.97 2.21 -5.70
C ASN A 212 -27.00 3.40 -5.67
N PHE A 213 -26.36 3.76 -6.79
CA PHE A 213 -25.39 4.87 -6.86
C PHE A 213 -25.88 6.05 -7.72
N ASN A 214 -27.07 5.96 -8.33
CA ASN A 214 -27.57 7.00 -9.25
C ASN A 214 -27.64 8.40 -8.61
N ASP A 215 -27.97 8.50 -7.34
CA ASP A 215 -28.11 9.75 -6.62
C ASP A 215 -26.79 10.25 -6.01
N TRP A 216 -25.68 9.53 -6.20
CA TRP A 216 -24.40 9.98 -5.66
C TRP A 216 -23.77 11.02 -6.58
N CYS A 217 -23.49 12.19 -6.00
CA CYS A 217 -22.90 13.30 -6.76
C CYS A 217 -21.50 12.96 -7.30
N LEU A 218 -21.10 13.67 -8.34
CA LEU A 218 -19.73 13.64 -8.81
C LEU A 218 -18.82 14.36 -7.81
N SER A 219 -17.76 13.68 -7.35
CA SER A 219 -16.70 14.35 -6.62
C SER A 219 -15.88 15.21 -7.62
N GLY A 220 -15.65 16.47 -7.30
CA GLY A 220 -14.80 17.34 -8.10
C GLY A 220 -13.30 17.01 -8.04
N LEU A 221 -12.93 15.93 -7.34
CA LEU A 221 -11.54 15.57 -7.12
C LEU A 221 -10.87 15.10 -8.42
N LYS A 222 -9.67 15.64 -8.65
CA LYS A 222 -8.78 15.22 -9.73
C LYS A 222 -7.54 14.58 -9.11
N LYS A 223 -6.98 13.60 -9.82
CA LYS A 223 -5.69 13.03 -9.44
C LYS A 223 -4.66 14.16 -9.32
N PRO A 224 -3.98 14.28 -8.17
CA PRO A 224 -2.94 15.28 -8.02
C PRO A 224 -1.84 15.11 -9.06
N LYS A 225 -1.31 16.22 -9.54
CA LYS A 225 -0.12 16.18 -10.39
C LYS A 225 1.07 15.70 -9.57
N PRO A 226 1.99 14.91 -10.18
CA PRO A 226 3.24 14.55 -9.51
C PRO A 226 3.96 15.80 -9.01
N LEU A 227 4.47 15.75 -7.80
CA LEU A 227 5.26 16.85 -7.26
C LEU A 227 6.68 16.83 -7.86
N THR A 228 7.20 18.03 -8.09
CA THR A 228 8.60 18.19 -8.54
C THR A 228 9.60 18.12 -7.39
N ILE A 229 9.09 18.07 -6.15
CA ILE A 229 9.91 17.98 -4.94
C ILE A 229 10.55 16.60 -4.89
N LYS A 230 11.85 16.57 -4.63
CA LYS A 230 12.65 15.35 -4.54
C LYS A 230 13.09 15.05 -3.12
N SER A 231 13.48 13.79 -2.89
CA SER A 231 14.24 13.41 -1.70
C SER A 231 15.51 14.27 -1.57
N LYS A 232 15.94 14.49 -0.34
CA LYS A 232 17.17 15.26 -0.08
C LYS A 232 18.37 14.52 -0.64
N LYS A 233 19.26 15.24 -1.35
CA LYS A 233 20.57 14.71 -1.70
C LYS A 233 21.46 14.79 -0.47
N LEU A 234 21.87 13.65 0.01
CA LEU A 234 22.85 13.56 1.09
C LEU A 234 24.24 13.87 0.55
N LYS A 235 25.11 14.42 1.38
CA LYS A 235 26.51 14.70 1.04
C LYS A 235 27.46 13.72 1.69
N GLU A 236 27.00 13.01 2.70
CA GLU A 236 27.75 12.04 3.50
C GLU A 236 26.80 11.02 4.16
N LYS A 237 27.37 9.96 4.71
CA LYS A 237 26.63 9.02 5.56
C LYS A 237 26.11 9.74 6.80
N MET A 238 24.83 9.57 7.08
CA MET A 238 24.18 10.08 8.28
C MET A 238 23.75 8.92 9.17
N GLU A 239 24.12 8.94 10.44
CA GLU A 239 23.61 8.00 11.43
C GLU A 239 22.77 8.73 12.48
N LYS A 240 21.61 8.17 12.82
CA LYS A 240 20.71 8.66 13.86
C LYS A 240 20.29 7.54 14.78
N THR A 241 20.24 7.85 16.05
CA THR A 241 19.83 6.96 17.12
C THR A 241 18.52 7.44 17.75
N VAL A 242 17.58 6.52 17.94
CA VAL A 242 16.34 6.76 18.64
C VAL A 242 16.29 5.84 19.87
N ASN A 243 16.69 6.37 21.01
CA ASN A 243 16.67 5.59 22.24
C ASN A 243 15.24 5.30 22.70
N ILE A 244 14.94 4.04 22.90
CA ILE A 244 13.68 3.52 23.47
C ILE A 244 14.11 2.51 24.54
N PRO A 245 14.06 2.87 25.83
CA PRO A 245 14.59 2.03 26.88
C PRO A 245 13.84 0.70 27.02
N ASP A 246 14.48 -0.27 27.64
CA ASP A 246 13.93 -1.58 28.00
C ASP A 246 13.45 -2.42 26.80
N LYS A 247 14.08 -2.27 25.62
CA LYS A 247 13.82 -3.12 24.46
C LYS A 247 14.82 -4.27 24.37
N SER A 248 14.28 -5.47 24.17
CA SER A 248 15.10 -6.68 23.93
C SER A 248 15.66 -6.75 22.51
N SER A 249 15.20 -5.88 21.62
CA SER A 249 15.68 -5.79 20.23
C SER A 249 15.70 -4.35 19.76
N SER A 250 16.61 -4.06 18.83
CA SER A 250 16.72 -2.78 18.14
C SER A 250 16.48 -2.97 16.64
N ASP A 251 15.79 -2.03 16.04
CA ASP A 251 15.58 -2.00 14.59
C ASP A 251 16.59 -1.07 13.92
N LEU A 252 17.24 -1.57 12.88
CA LEU A 252 18.15 -0.83 12.02
C LEU A 252 17.50 -0.62 10.65
N ILE A 253 17.52 0.60 10.17
CA ILE A 253 17.15 0.96 8.79
C ILE A 253 18.32 1.71 8.17
N THR A 254 18.73 1.32 6.96
CA THR A 254 19.74 2.05 6.19
C THR A 254 19.32 2.16 4.73
N GLY A 255 19.43 3.35 4.13
CA GLY A 255 18.98 3.57 2.76
C GLY A 255 19.10 5.02 2.28
N HIS A 256 18.57 5.28 1.10
CA HIS A 256 18.61 6.59 0.43
C HIS A 256 17.46 6.77 -0.56
N GLY A 257 17.28 7.99 -1.07
CA GLY A 257 16.37 8.27 -2.18
C GLY A 257 16.92 7.74 -3.49
N ILE A 258 16.07 7.08 -4.29
CA ILE A 258 16.49 6.50 -5.58
C ILE A 258 16.26 7.45 -6.76
N GLY A 259 15.59 8.58 -6.55
CA GLY A 259 15.40 9.61 -7.58
C GLY A 259 14.47 9.25 -8.73
N ILE A 260 13.90 8.04 -8.72
CA ILE A 260 12.97 7.53 -9.76
C ILE A 260 11.63 7.13 -9.15
N ASN A 261 10.64 7.04 -10.03
CA ASN A 261 9.31 6.55 -9.69
C ASN A 261 8.99 5.31 -10.53
N ARG A 262 7.77 4.78 -10.39
CA ARG A 262 7.31 3.57 -11.08
C ARG A 262 7.26 3.70 -12.62
N GLU A 263 7.15 4.91 -13.14
CA GLU A 263 7.07 5.16 -14.60
C GLU A 263 8.45 5.26 -15.27
N HIS A 264 9.52 5.26 -14.46
CA HIS A 264 10.87 5.34 -14.97
C HIS A 264 11.26 4.06 -15.73
N LYS A 265 11.96 4.19 -16.86
CA LYS A 265 12.37 3.05 -17.70
C LYS A 265 13.17 1.98 -16.94
N ASP A 266 14.04 2.39 -16.02
CA ASP A 266 14.91 1.50 -15.24
C ASP A 266 14.22 0.96 -13.96
N TYR A 267 12.92 1.25 -13.75
CA TYR A 267 12.22 0.87 -12.53
C TYR A 267 12.31 -0.63 -12.22
N TYR A 268 12.05 -1.48 -13.23
CA TYR A 268 12.02 -2.93 -13.02
C TYR A 268 13.40 -3.51 -12.74
N SER A 269 14.46 -2.97 -13.38
CA SER A 269 15.84 -3.39 -13.14
C SER A 269 16.32 -2.98 -11.75
N VAL A 270 15.96 -1.77 -11.28
CA VAL A 270 16.20 -1.30 -9.91
C VAL A 270 15.44 -2.17 -8.90
N MET A 271 14.16 -2.42 -9.12
CA MET A 271 13.36 -3.28 -8.26
C MET A 271 13.93 -4.70 -8.18
N MET A 272 14.36 -5.27 -9.31
CA MET A 272 14.98 -6.60 -9.38
C MET A 272 16.28 -6.65 -8.58
N SER A 273 17.14 -5.63 -8.70
CA SER A 273 18.40 -5.56 -7.97
C SER A 273 18.18 -5.57 -6.45
N HIS A 274 17.23 -4.78 -5.96
CA HIS A 274 16.87 -4.71 -4.53
C HIS A 274 16.20 -6.01 -4.05
N PHE A 275 15.42 -6.66 -4.91
CA PHE A 275 14.78 -7.93 -4.60
C PHE A 275 15.80 -9.07 -4.47
N ILE A 276 16.82 -9.10 -5.33
CA ILE A 276 17.93 -10.07 -5.23
C ILE A 276 18.72 -9.85 -3.94
N LEU A 277 18.96 -8.60 -3.55
CA LEU A 277 19.69 -8.25 -2.33
C LEU A 277 18.96 -8.74 -1.07
N GLY A 278 17.64 -8.48 -0.95
CA GLY A 278 16.94 -8.76 0.31
C GLY A 278 15.42 -8.91 0.19
N GLY A 279 14.88 -9.23 -0.99
CA GLY A 279 13.42 -9.23 -1.22
C GLY A 279 12.66 -10.47 -0.74
N ASN A 280 13.35 -11.55 -0.39
CA ASN A 280 12.74 -12.78 0.10
C ASN A 280 13.71 -13.62 0.93
N PHE A 281 13.26 -14.79 1.46
CA PHE A 281 14.04 -15.69 2.31
C PHE A 281 15.32 -16.22 1.66
N SER A 282 15.36 -16.40 0.35
CA SER A 282 16.55 -16.88 -0.38
C SER A 282 17.39 -15.73 -0.96
N ALA A 283 17.22 -14.50 -0.47
CA ALA A 283 17.98 -13.34 -0.88
C ALA A 283 19.31 -13.25 -0.12
N ARG A 284 20.28 -12.50 -0.65
CA ARG A 284 21.65 -12.41 -0.10
C ARG A 284 21.69 -12.04 1.38
N LEU A 285 20.98 -10.98 1.77
CA LEU A 285 20.96 -10.54 3.16
C LEU A 285 20.39 -11.58 4.11
N MET A 286 19.33 -12.29 3.70
CA MET A 286 18.76 -13.37 4.51
C MET A 286 19.73 -14.54 4.64
N SER A 287 20.32 -14.97 3.54
CA SER A 287 21.28 -16.08 3.55
C SER A 287 22.55 -15.77 4.37
N THR A 288 23.04 -14.54 4.32
CA THR A 288 24.28 -14.17 5.03
C THR A 288 23.99 -13.75 6.47
N VAL A 289 23.27 -12.65 6.66
CA VAL A 289 23.12 -11.99 7.98
C VAL A 289 22.29 -12.84 8.94
N ARG A 290 21.27 -13.57 8.40
CA ARG A 290 20.42 -14.45 9.19
C ARG A 290 20.96 -15.89 9.28
N ASP A 291 21.13 -16.57 8.11
CA ASP A 291 21.34 -18.02 8.11
C ASP A 291 22.80 -18.38 8.45
N GLN A 292 23.79 -17.66 7.93
CA GLN A 292 25.21 -17.93 8.15
C GLN A 292 25.73 -17.29 9.45
N GLU A 293 25.36 -16.02 9.72
CA GLU A 293 25.92 -15.26 10.83
C GLU A 293 25.02 -15.25 12.08
N GLY A 294 23.74 -15.62 11.96
CA GLY A 294 22.81 -15.71 13.08
C GLY A 294 22.56 -14.38 13.80
N LEU A 295 22.71 -13.25 13.11
CA LEU A 295 22.60 -11.93 13.73
C LEU A 295 21.17 -11.45 13.88
N THR A 296 20.25 -11.95 13.07
CA THR A 296 18.85 -11.51 13.04
C THR A 296 17.90 -12.65 12.75
N TYR A 297 16.63 -12.48 13.16
CA TYR A 297 15.53 -13.34 12.70
C TYR A 297 15.03 -12.95 11.31
N GLY A 298 15.17 -11.67 10.93
CA GLY A 298 14.73 -11.20 9.63
C GLY A 298 15.37 -9.88 9.22
N ILE A 299 15.79 -9.84 7.95
CA ILE A 299 16.34 -8.68 7.28
C ILE A 299 15.78 -8.60 5.86
N GLN A 300 15.47 -7.42 5.39
CA GLN A 300 14.93 -7.24 4.04
C GLN A 300 15.43 -5.97 3.37
N SER A 301 15.44 -5.97 2.05
CA SER A 301 15.68 -4.84 1.18
C SER A 301 14.40 -4.49 0.43
N THR A 302 14.00 -3.22 0.45
CA THR A 302 12.70 -2.76 -0.06
C THR A 302 12.82 -1.45 -0.84
N THR A 303 12.12 -1.38 -1.97
CA THR A 303 11.85 -0.13 -2.71
C THR A 303 10.45 0.34 -2.37
N ALA A 304 10.28 1.58 -1.96
CA ALA A 304 8.99 2.15 -1.57
C ALA A 304 8.85 3.63 -1.96
N GLY A 305 7.64 4.19 -1.79
CA GLY A 305 7.37 5.61 -2.02
C GLY A 305 7.36 6.05 -3.49
N ILE A 306 7.28 5.12 -4.42
CA ILE A 306 7.37 5.33 -5.88
C ILE A 306 6.02 5.62 -6.56
N GLU A 307 4.95 5.69 -5.78
CA GLU A 307 3.59 5.81 -6.32
C GLU A 307 3.29 7.25 -6.75
N GLU A 308 2.36 7.39 -7.68
CA GLU A 308 1.80 8.67 -8.16
C GLU A 308 2.86 9.66 -8.68
N GLY A 309 3.93 9.14 -9.29
CA GLY A 309 5.00 9.96 -9.87
C GLY A 309 6.00 10.52 -8.87
N ASN A 310 5.88 10.18 -7.57
CA ASN A 310 6.86 10.60 -6.57
C ASN A 310 8.16 9.83 -6.73
N ASP A 311 9.30 10.47 -6.41
CA ASP A 311 10.55 9.76 -6.31
C ASP A 311 10.56 8.89 -5.06
N GLY A 312 10.92 7.64 -5.27
CA GLY A 312 10.95 6.64 -4.22
C GLY A 312 12.25 6.62 -3.45
N HIS A 313 12.29 5.72 -2.50
CA HIS A 313 13.46 5.40 -1.71
C HIS A 313 13.67 3.90 -1.67
N TRP A 314 14.90 3.53 -1.41
CA TRP A 314 15.31 2.19 -1.09
C TRP A 314 15.85 2.15 0.33
N TYR A 315 15.58 1.06 1.04
CA TYR A 315 16.17 0.81 2.36
C TYR A 315 16.31 -0.69 2.64
N ILE A 316 17.29 -1.00 3.50
CA ILE A 316 17.39 -2.26 4.21
C ILE A 316 16.82 -2.05 5.61
N TRP A 317 16.02 -3.00 6.09
CA TRP A 317 15.53 -3.05 7.46
C TRP A 317 15.84 -4.42 8.05
N GLY A 318 16.24 -4.44 9.32
CA GLY A 318 16.41 -5.65 10.10
C GLY A 318 16.27 -5.38 11.59
N THR A 319 15.91 -6.42 12.35
CA THR A 319 15.78 -6.39 13.80
C THR A 319 16.89 -7.22 14.43
N PHE A 320 17.62 -6.67 15.39
CA PHE A 320 18.81 -7.27 15.97
C PHE A 320 18.80 -7.17 17.50
N PRO A 321 19.46 -8.07 18.22
CA PRO A 321 19.81 -7.87 19.62
C PRO A 321 20.65 -6.58 19.77
N PRO A 322 20.45 -5.76 20.82
CA PRO A 322 21.18 -4.50 20.98
C PRO A 322 22.70 -4.66 20.97
N ASP A 323 23.22 -5.70 21.58
CA ASP A 323 24.66 -6.05 21.63
C ASP A 323 25.25 -6.50 20.28
N LYS A 324 24.42 -6.77 19.27
CA LYS A 324 24.83 -7.21 17.92
C LYS A 324 24.68 -6.14 16.85
N ILE A 325 24.26 -4.92 17.20
CA ILE A 325 24.01 -3.84 16.22
C ILE A 325 25.26 -3.48 15.42
N ASP A 326 26.42 -3.40 16.03
CA ASP A 326 27.64 -3.03 15.32
C ASP A 326 28.09 -4.15 14.36
N LEU A 327 27.99 -5.40 14.77
CA LEU A 327 28.22 -6.55 13.88
C LEU A 327 27.23 -6.57 12.70
N ALA A 328 25.97 -6.24 12.97
CA ALA A 328 24.95 -6.16 11.92
C ALA A 328 25.26 -5.04 10.91
N LYS A 329 25.70 -3.86 11.38
CA LYS A 329 26.13 -2.75 10.51
C LYS A 329 27.29 -3.18 9.62
N GLU A 330 28.29 -3.83 10.19
CA GLU A 330 29.46 -4.32 9.46
C GLU A 330 29.06 -5.37 8.41
N SER A 331 28.23 -6.35 8.77
CA SER A 331 27.75 -7.38 7.86
C SER A 331 26.96 -6.77 6.70
N ILE A 332 26.00 -5.88 6.98
CA ILE A 332 25.24 -5.17 5.95
C ILE A 332 26.16 -4.37 5.02
N GLU A 333 27.13 -3.63 5.58
CA GLU A 333 28.09 -2.86 4.81
C GLU A 333 28.92 -3.75 3.88
N ASN A 334 29.39 -4.90 4.36
CA ASN A 334 30.15 -5.86 3.56
C ASN A 334 29.30 -6.44 2.43
N GLN A 335 28.04 -6.80 2.69
CA GLN A 335 27.12 -7.29 1.66
C GLN A 335 26.80 -6.21 0.61
N LEU A 336 26.62 -4.96 1.03
CA LEU A 336 26.40 -3.82 0.13
C LEU A 336 27.62 -3.56 -0.77
N LYS A 337 28.85 -3.55 -0.21
CA LYS A 337 30.08 -3.39 -0.99
C LYS A 337 30.26 -4.53 -1.99
N LEU A 338 29.96 -5.77 -1.59
CA LEU A 338 30.04 -6.92 -2.46
C LEU A 338 29.03 -6.83 -3.59
N TRP A 339 27.78 -6.49 -3.28
CA TRP A 339 26.70 -6.32 -4.25
C TRP A 339 27.01 -5.19 -5.25
N TYR A 340 27.52 -4.05 -4.78
CA TYR A 340 27.88 -2.93 -5.64
C TYR A 340 29.05 -3.26 -6.58
N ARG A 341 30.10 -3.90 -6.03
CA ARG A 341 31.34 -4.18 -6.80
C ARG A 341 31.20 -5.35 -7.78
N LYS A 342 30.52 -6.41 -7.37
CA LYS A 342 30.42 -7.66 -8.14
C LYS A 342 29.08 -7.80 -8.87
N GLY A 343 28.12 -6.94 -8.58
CA GLY A 343 26.78 -7.05 -9.12
C GLY A 343 26.03 -8.30 -8.64
N VAL A 344 25.03 -8.70 -9.42
CA VAL A 344 24.27 -9.92 -9.24
C VAL A 344 24.69 -10.96 -10.29
N THR A 345 24.48 -12.23 -9.99
CA THR A 345 24.81 -13.34 -10.89
C THR A 345 23.63 -13.74 -11.78
N ALA A 346 23.89 -14.41 -12.90
CA ALA A 346 22.85 -14.95 -13.79
C ALA A 346 21.93 -15.95 -13.04
N ASN A 347 22.49 -16.77 -12.14
CA ASN A 347 21.71 -17.70 -11.36
C ASN A 347 20.75 -17.02 -10.39
N GLU A 348 21.19 -15.95 -9.70
CA GLU A 348 20.33 -15.15 -8.82
C GLU A 348 19.20 -14.48 -9.62
N LEU A 349 19.52 -13.87 -10.76
CA LEU A 349 18.53 -13.24 -11.62
C LEU A 349 17.48 -14.25 -12.08
N THR A 350 17.90 -15.41 -12.56
CA THR A 350 17.00 -16.49 -13.01
C THR A 350 16.10 -16.95 -11.88
N ALA A 351 16.65 -17.22 -10.69
CA ALA A 351 15.88 -17.65 -9.53
C ALA A 351 14.85 -16.60 -9.08
N LYS A 352 15.20 -15.30 -9.14
CA LYS A 352 14.29 -14.23 -8.71
C LYS A 352 13.22 -13.91 -9.76
N LYS A 353 13.53 -14.02 -11.03
CA LYS A 353 12.50 -13.99 -12.08
C LYS A 353 11.47 -15.08 -11.87
N ALA A 354 11.88 -16.32 -11.64
CA ALA A 354 10.99 -17.44 -11.35
C ALA A 354 10.14 -17.18 -10.09
N THR A 355 10.74 -16.63 -9.04
CA THR A 355 10.01 -16.28 -7.80
C THR A 355 8.94 -15.22 -8.06
N ILE A 356 9.28 -14.12 -8.74
CA ILE A 356 8.36 -13.00 -8.99
C ILE A 356 7.23 -13.46 -9.90
N THR A 357 7.55 -14.16 -10.98
CA THR A 357 6.54 -14.64 -11.95
C THR A 357 5.65 -15.72 -11.35
N GLY A 358 6.21 -16.64 -10.55
CA GLY A 358 5.44 -17.64 -9.82
C GLY A 358 4.49 -17.03 -8.80
N ASN A 359 4.96 -16.10 -7.98
CA ASN A 359 4.11 -15.36 -7.02
C ASN A 359 3.02 -14.57 -7.73
N TYR A 360 3.31 -14.00 -8.89
CA TYR A 360 2.30 -13.31 -9.69
C TYR A 360 1.20 -14.28 -10.12
N GLN A 361 1.55 -15.45 -10.66
CA GLN A 361 0.59 -16.45 -11.11
C GLN A 361 -0.25 -17.01 -9.95
N VAL A 362 0.39 -17.40 -8.85
CA VAL A 362 -0.32 -17.85 -7.64
C VAL A 362 -1.26 -16.76 -7.11
N GLY A 363 -0.86 -15.49 -7.19
CA GLY A 363 -1.71 -14.37 -6.80
C GLY A 363 -2.97 -14.21 -7.66
N LEU A 364 -3.01 -14.78 -8.87
CA LEU A 364 -4.18 -14.78 -9.75
C LEU A 364 -5.12 -15.98 -9.54
N ASP A 365 -4.81 -16.90 -8.65
CA ASP A 365 -5.59 -18.14 -8.43
C ASP A 365 -6.85 -17.94 -7.58
N THR A 366 -7.04 -16.74 -7.01
CA THR A 366 -8.18 -16.41 -6.18
C THR A 366 -8.98 -15.25 -6.74
N THR A 367 -10.30 -15.22 -6.48
CA THR A 367 -11.16 -14.08 -6.85
C THR A 367 -10.64 -12.76 -6.24
N SER A 368 -10.13 -12.81 -5.00
CA SER A 368 -9.56 -11.65 -4.32
C SER A 368 -8.26 -11.16 -4.94
N GLY A 369 -7.39 -12.08 -5.36
CA GLY A 369 -6.14 -11.76 -6.04
C GLY A 369 -6.37 -11.17 -7.42
N LEU A 370 -7.29 -11.75 -8.20
CA LEU A 370 -7.72 -11.22 -9.50
C LEU A 370 -8.31 -9.81 -9.36
N ALA A 371 -9.28 -9.63 -8.44
CA ALA A 371 -9.89 -8.33 -8.20
C ALA A 371 -8.86 -7.27 -7.78
N ASN A 372 -7.92 -7.64 -6.89
CA ASN A 372 -6.83 -6.76 -6.48
C ASN A 372 -5.93 -6.37 -7.65
N ARG A 373 -5.61 -7.31 -8.52
CA ARG A 373 -4.78 -7.05 -9.70
C ARG A 373 -5.45 -6.11 -10.69
N ILE A 374 -6.75 -6.30 -10.95
CA ILE A 374 -7.53 -5.44 -11.83
C ILE A 374 -7.55 -4.01 -11.26
N ILE A 375 -7.96 -3.83 -10.00
CA ILE A 375 -8.06 -2.52 -9.36
C ILE A 375 -6.70 -1.81 -9.32
N THR A 376 -5.65 -2.49 -8.89
CA THR A 376 -4.30 -1.86 -8.83
C THR A 376 -3.74 -1.52 -10.22
N THR A 377 -4.14 -2.24 -11.26
CA THR A 377 -3.74 -1.92 -12.64
C THR A 377 -4.40 -0.63 -13.12
N VAL A 378 -5.70 -0.49 -12.92
CA VAL A 378 -6.43 0.70 -13.36
C VAL A 378 -6.12 1.94 -12.53
N GLU A 379 -5.88 1.79 -11.23
CA GLU A 379 -5.42 2.87 -10.34
C GLU A 379 -4.09 3.46 -10.78
N LYS A 380 -3.19 2.62 -11.27
CA LYS A 380 -1.90 3.04 -11.85
C LYS A 380 -2.05 3.68 -13.24
N GLY A 381 -3.26 3.83 -13.76
CA GLY A 381 -3.49 4.35 -15.10
C GLY A 381 -3.01 3.44 -16.23
N LYS A 382 -2.75 2.17 -15.94
CA LYS A 382 -2.32 1.19 -16.95
C LYS A 382 -3.54 0.55 -17.61
N LYS A 383 -3.39 0.18 -18.90
CA LYS A 383 -4.39 -0.64 -19.59
C LYS A 383 -4.46 -2.04 -18.97
N LEU A 384 -5.62 -2.69 -19.02
CA LEU A 384 -5.77 -4.07 -18.51
C LEU A 384 -4.81 -5.05 -19.17
N SER A 385 -4.42 -4.83 -20.44
CA SER A 385 -3.40 -5.63 -21.14
C SER A 385 -2.04 -5.68 -20.44
N PHE A 386 -1.75 -4.70 -19.59
CA PHE A 386 -0.54 -4.72 -18.76
C PHE A 386 -0.48 -5.94 -17.83
N MET A 387 -1.65 -6.48 -17.43
CA MET A 387 -1.71 -7.70 -16.61
C MET A 387 -1.13 -8.91 -17.33
N ASP A 388 -1.37 -9.01 -18.65
CA ASP A 388 -0.83 -10.10 -19.48
C ASP A 388 0.66 -9.87 -19.82
N GLN A 389 1.08 -8.60 -19.95
CA GLN A 389 2.45 -8.22 -20.29
C GLN A 389 3.44 -8.28 -19.11
N TYR A 390 2.94 -8.29 -17.86
CA TYR A 390 3.81 -8.18 -16.69
C TYR A 390 4.85 -9.31 -16.59
N LEU A 391 4.47 -10.53 -16.94
CA LEU A 391 5.38 -11.68 -16.94
C LEU A 391 6.52 -11.50 -17.95
N ASP A 392 6.20 -11.01 -19.15
CA ASP A 392 7.19 -10.76 -20.20
C ASP A 392 8.15 -9.66 -19.75
N ILE A 393 7.64 -8.55 -19.20
CA ILE A 393 8.46 -7.45 -18.65
C ILE A 393 9.49 -7.99 -17.63
N ILE A 394 9.08 -8.87 -16.72
CA ILE A 394 10.01 -9.45 -15.74
C ILE A 394 11.00 -10.41 -16.37
N ASN A 395 10.56 -11.22 -17.32
CA ASN A 395 11.41 -12.21 -17.99
C ASN A 395 12.44 -11.58 -18.95
N GLU A 396 12.13 -10.44 -19.53
CA GLU A 396 13.01 -9.70 -20.45
C GLU A 396 14.14 -8.93 -19.74
N ILE A 397 14.04 -8.67 -18.42
CA ILE A 397 15.10 -7.97 -17.68
C ILE A 397 16.44 -8.72 -17.86
N THR A 398 17.47 -8.04 -18.33
CA THR A 398 18.80 -8.62 -18.54
C THR A 398 19.69 -8.48 -17.32
N LEU A 399 20.75 -9.29 -17.26
CA LEU A 399 21.75 -9.21 -16.20
C LEU A 399 22.50 -7.87 -16.23
N GLU A 400 22.79 -7.38 -17.42
CA GLU A 400 23.44 -6.09 -17.65
C GLU A 400 22.60 -4.94 -17.09
N GLU A 401 21.30 -4.87 -17.46
CA GLU A 401 20.37 -3.85 -16.95
C GLU A 401 20.30 -3.82 -15.40
N VAL A 402 20.31 -5.00 -14.76
CA VAL A 402 20.26 -5.08 -13.29
C VAL A 402 21.57 -4.57 -12.68
N ASN A 403 22.73 -4.96 -13.24
CA ASN A 403 24.04 -4.54 -12.74
C ASN A 403 24.28 -3.04 -13.00
N ASP A 404 23.87 -2.52 -14.15
CA ASP A 404 23.91 -1.09 -14.45
C ASP A 404 23.01 -0.30 -13.50
N ALA A 405 21.83 -0.82 -13.17
CA ALA A 405 20.92 -0.20 -12.23
C ALA A 405 21.51 -0.11 -10.82
N ILE A 406 22.25 -1.13 -10.36
CA ILE A 406 22.98 -1.09 -9.08
C ILE A 406 23.95 0.09 -9.06
N VAL A 407 24.80 0.20 -10.08
CA VAL A 407 25.84 1.25 -10.12
C VAL A 407 25.22 2.64 -10.23
N ARG A 408 24.13 2.77 -11.00
CA ARG A 408 23.50 4.08 -11.28
C ARG A 408 22.62 4.59 -10.15
N TYR A 409 21.93 3.72 -9.42
CA TYR A 409 20.89 4.11 -8.46
C TYR A 409 21.23 3.78 -7.00
N CYS A 410 22.31 3.05 -6.72
CA CYS A 410 22.74 2.77 -5.37
C CYS A 410 23.86 3.72 -4.97
N ASP A 411 23.61 4.53 -3.96
CA ASP A 411 24.59 5.46 -3.38
C ASP A 411 25.02 4.95 -2.00
N LEU A 412 26.13 4.22 -1.98
CA LEU A 412 26.64 3.63 -0.73
C LEU A 412 27.26 4.66 0.22
N ASP A 413 27.72 5.79 -0.32
CA ASP A 413 28.45 6.81 0.45
C ASP A 413 27.52 7.87 1.04
N ASN A 414 26.31 8.01 0.49
CA ASN A 414 25.36 9.04 0.88
C ASN A 414 24.03 8.42 1.30
N ARG A 415 24.00 7.72 2.44
CA ARG A 415 22.78 7.10 2.95
C ARG A 415 22.51 7.44 4.42
N ILE A 416 21.28 7.30 4.82
CA ILE A 416 20.82 7.48 6.20
C ILE A 416 20.75 6.10 6.86
N THR A 417 21.34 5.98 8.03
CA THR A 417 21.17 4.83 8.93
C THR A 417 20.45 5.31 10.18
N VAL A 418 19.38 4.64 10.55
CA VAL A 418 18.65 4.91 11.79
C VAL A 418 18.59 3.63 12.60
N ILE A 419 18.95 3.76 13.88
CA ILE A 419 18.86 2.67 14.86
C ILE A 419 17.85 3.10 15.93
N ALA A 420 16.86 2.27 16.21
CA ALA A 420 15.86 2.53 17.24
C ALA A 420 15.74 1.33 18.19
N GLY A 421 15.90 1.58 19.48
CA GLY A 421 15.88 0.55 20.52
C GLY A 421 16.57 0.98 21.79
N SER A 422 16.95 0.03 22.64
CA SER A 422 17.82 0.25 23.79
C SER A 422 19.25 0.42 23.31
N ILE A 423 19.76 1.65 23.44
CA ILE A 423 21.08 2.05 22.94
C ILE A 423 21.80 2.77 24.06
#